data_0778243109b334d24bc09ac04e25a984
#
_entry.id   0778243109b334d24bc09ac04e25a984
#
_cell.length_a   1.000
_cell.length_b   1.000
_cell.length_c   1.000
_cell.angle_alpha   90.00
_cell.angle_beta   90.00
_cell.angle_gamma   90.00
#
_symmetry.space_group_name_H-M   'P 1'
#
loop_
_entity.id
_entity.type
_entity.pdbx_description
1 polymer ?
#
loop_
_entity_poly.entity_id
_entity_poly.type
_entity_poly.pdbx_seq_one_letter_code
_entity_poly.pdbx_strand_id
1 'polypeptide(L)'
;VSAGLDTVGVRMPSHPIAARLIKETGRPIAAPSANISGKPSPTDASAVWDDMQGKIAGVIDGGSCGIGVESTVVDTTSAVPMILRPGGITREMLEEVLGAVEIDPALEGKGDFKPKAPGMKYRHYAPQAAMYLFEGEAISNMLPIVTATAAQGIKTGVLCSEKIAVHIPETENILVSSWGQDIESLAEKLYSLLRGFDKQNVQMIFAEGVSEDGLGLAVMNRLRKAAGYQIVTVVNGSLCSKSGTLLPEFMLK
;
A
#
# COMPACT_ATOMS: atom_id res chain seq x y z
N VAL A 1 -19.39 -15.78 -1.03
CA VAL A 1 -18.34 -15.41 -0.05
C VAL A 1 -17.01 -16.00 -0.48
N SER A 2 -16.95 -17.27 -0.91
CA SER A 2 -15.72 -17.96 -1.35
C SER A 2 -15.24 -17.59 -2.76
N ALA A 3 -15.97 -16.76 -3.53
CA ALA A 3 -15.68 -16.41 -4.94
C ALA A 3 -15.47 -17.62 -5.85
N GLY A 4 -16.12 -18.76 -5.57
CA GLY A 4 -16.01 -20.02 -6.31
C GLY A 4 -14.77 -20.86 -5.94
N LEU A 5 -14.09 -20.54 -4.83
CA LEU A 5 -13.02 -21.36 -4.25
C LEU A 5 -13.59 -22.36 -3.25
N ASP A 6 -12.88 -23.46 -3.04
CA ASP A 6 -13.21 -24.48 -2.03
C ASP A 6 -12.80 -24.05 -0.61
N THR A 7 -12.19 -22.88 -0.48
CA THR A 7 -11.75 -22.26 0.76
C THR A 7 -12.44 -20.92 0.98
N VAL A 8 -12.50 -20.48 2.25
CA VAL A 8 -13.02 -19.18 2.63
C VAL A 8 -12.08 -18.50 3.62
N GLY A 9 -11.86 -17.19 3.45
CA GLY A 9 -11.08 -16.40 4.39
C GLY A 9 -11.90 -16.12 5.66
N VAL A 10 -11.33 -16.48 6.81
CA VAL A 10 -11.92 -16.19 8.14
C VAL A 10 -11.01 -15.22 8.87
N ARG A 11 -11.59 -14.20 9.50
CA ARG A 11 -10.88 -13.20 10.30
C ARG A 11 -11.50 -13.09 11.68
N MET A 12 -10.66 -12.98 12.70
CA MET A 12 -11.04 -12.54 14.03
C MET A 12 -10.39 -11.18 14.29
N PRO A 13 -11.13 -10.06 14.27
CA PRO A 13 -10.55 -8.75 14.47
C PRO A 13 -10.09 -8.55 15.91
N SER A 14 -8.93 -7.91 16.09
CA SER A 14 -8.41 -7.51 17.41
C SER A 14 -9.06 -6.22 17.94
N HIS A 15 -9.66 -5.41 17.07
CA HIS A 15 -10.29 -4.15 17.47
C HIS A 15 -11.52 -4.39 18.35
N PRO A 16 -11.59 -3.80 19.56
CA PRO A 16 -12.61 -4.15 20.57
C PRO A 16 -14.03 -3.86 20.10
N ILE A 17 -14.26 -2.77 19.37
CA ILE A 17 -15.60 -2.43 18.84
C ILE A 17 -16.03 -3.45 17.79
N ALA A 18 -15.15 -3.81 16.86
CA ALA A 18 -15.46 -4.80 15.83
C ALA A 18 -15.70 -6.18 16.44
N ALA A 19 -14.87 -6.61 17.38
CA ALA A 19 -15.04 -7.87 18.10
C ALA A 19 -16.37 -7.89 18.89
N ARG A 20 -16.71 -6.79 19.57
CA ARG A 20 -17.99 -6.64 20.29
C ARG A 20 -19.18 -6.71 19.36
N LEU A 21 -19.13 -6.02 18.21
CA LEU A 21 -20.21 -6.06 17.21
C LEU A 21 -20.46 -7.48 16.72
N ILE A 22 -19.41 -8.22 16.36
CA ILE A 22 -19.53 -9.62 15.91
C ILE A 22 -20.15 -10.50 17.02
N LYS A 23 -19.67 -10.33 18.26
CA LYS A 23 -20.19 -11.09 19.41
C LYS A 23 -21.69 -10.83 19.65
N GLU A 24 -22.10 -9.55 19.61
CA GLU A 24 -23.51 -9.17 19.86
C GLU A 24 -24.45 -9.61 18.72
N THR A 25 -23.98 -9.68 17.49
CA THR A 25 -24.78 -10.21 16.38
C THR A 25 -24.97 -11.72 16.44
N GLY A 26 -24.08 -12.45 17.12
CA GLY A 26 -24.10 -13.91 17.20
C GLY A 26 -23.95 -14.63 15.85
N ARG A 27 -23.47 -13.93 14.81
CA ARG A 27 -23.34 -14.42 13.43
C ARG A 27 -22.06 -13.93 12.78
N PRO A 28 -21.49 -14.71 11.82
CA PRO A 28 -20.41 -14.21 10.97
C PRO A 28 -20.87 -12.99 10.15
N ILE A 29 -19.96 -12.04 9.97
CA ILE A 29 -20.21 -10.81 9.18
C ILE A 29 -19.29 -10.83 7.96
N ALA A 30 -19.84 -10.66 6.75
CA ALA A 30 -19.05 -10.45 5.55
C ALA A 30 -18.61 -8.97 5.51
N ALA A 31 -17.30 -8.74 5.49
CA ALA A 31 -16.73 -7.38 5.61
C ALA A 31 -15.65 -7.12 4.57
N PRO A 32 -15.99 -6.46 3.45
CA PRO A 32 -14.99 -5.89 2.52
C PRO A 32 -14.42 -4.59 3.10
N SER A 33 -13.41 -4.00 2.40
CA SER A 33 -12.98 -2.63 2.69
C SER A 33 -14.09 -1.63 2.34
N ALA A 34 -14.25 -0.58 3.18
CA ALA A 34 -15.33 0.39 3.05
C ALA A 34 -14.92 1.59 2.16
N ASN A 35 -14.51 1.32 0.92
CA ASN A 35 -14.08 2.32 -0.07
C ASN A 35 -14.71 2.08 -1.44
N ILE A 36 -14.64 3.09 -2.30
CA ILE A 36 -14.91 2.92 -3.73
C ILE A 36 -13.81 2.02 -4.31
N SER A 37 -14.20 1.02 -5.11
CA SER A 37 -13.26 0.07 -5.71
C SER A 37 -12.13 0.76 -6.48
N GLY A 38 -10.89 0.35 -6.22
CA GLY A 38 -9.69 0.92 -6.83
C GLY A 38 -9.02 2.03 -6.02
N LYS A 39 -9.75 2.77 -5.17
CA LYS A 39 -9.18 3.80 -4.29
C LYS A 39 -8.37 3.18 -3.14
N PRO A 40 -7.44 3.95 -2.53
CA PRO A 40 -6.76 3.54 -1.30
C PRO A 40 -7.77 3.19 -0.19
N SER A 41 -7.50 2.13 0.57
CA SER A 41 -8.38 1.71 1.67
C SER A 41 -8.50 2.83 2.72
N PRO A 42 -9.69 3.04 3.32
CA PRO A 42 -9.85 4.02 4.39
C PRO A 42 -9.24 3.51 5.69
N THR A 43 -8.59 4.40 6.43
CA THR A 43 -7.97 4.12 7.74
C THR A 43 -8.61 4.90 8.89
N ASP A 44 -9.63 5.69 8.59
CA ASP A 44 -10.45 6.45 9.53
C ASP A 44 -11.89 6.59 9.05
N ALA A 45 -12.78 7.02 9.94
CA ALA A 45 -14.20 7.16 9.65
C ALA A 45 -14.49 8.27 8.61
N SER A 46 -13.66 9.31 8.54
CA SER A 46 -13.85 10.40 7.57
C SER A 46 -13.62 9.92 6.15
N ALA A 47 -12.60 9.11 5.92
CA ALA A 47 -12.32 8.50 4.62
C ALA A 47 -13.42 7.52 4.19
N VAL A 48 -14.00 6.76 5.15
CA VAL A 48 -15.19 5.94 4.88
C VAL A 48 -16.37 6.81 4.49
N TRP A 49 -16.61 7.91 5.21
CA TRP A 49 -17.70 8.82 4.93
C TRP A 49 -17.56 9.46 3.55
N ASP A 50 -16.36 9.92 3.18
CA ASP A 50 -16.06 10.51 1.86
C ASP A 50 -16.45 9.56 0.70
N ASP A 51 -16.24 8.26 0.87
CA ASP A 51 -16.48 7.27 -0.18
C ASP A 51 -17.91 6.68 -0.17
N MET A 52 -18.53 6.59 1.02
CA MET A 52 -19.71 5.73 1.24
C MET A 52 -20.97 6.48 1.68
N GLN A 53 -20.91 7.80 1.94
CA GLN A 53 -22.11 8.58 2.31
C GLN A 53 -23.22 8.40 1.28
N GLY A 54 -24.46 8.25 1.75
CA GLY A 54 -25.63 8.00 0.92
C GLY A 54 -25.74 6.57 0.36
N LYS A 55 -24.76 5.68 0.62
CA LYS A 55 -24.75 4.28 0.14
C LYS A 55 -24.85 3.27 1.28
N ILE A 56 -24.60 3.69 2.51
CA ILE A 56 -24.65 2.84 3.71
C ILE A 56 -25.49 3.49 4.80
N ALA A 57 -26.01 2.69 5.72
CA ALA A 57 -26.90 3.15 6.79
C ALA A 57 -26.18 4.00 7.86
N GLY A 58 -24.89 3.75 8.06
CA GLY A 58 -24.10 4.48 9.05
C GLY A 58 -22.67 3.97 9.15
N VAL A 59 -21.86 4.68 9.93
CA VAL A 59 -20.48 4.34 10.26
C VAL A 59 -20.34 4.36 11.77
N ILE A 60 -19.72 3.32 12.32
CA ILE A 60 -19.28 3.30 13.71
C ILE A 60 -17.82 3.75 13.70
N ASP A 61 -17.57 4.94 14.24
CA ASP A 61 -16.22 5.47 14.35
C ASP A 61 -15.48 4.79 15.52
N GLY A 62 -14.48 3.98 15.16
CA GLY A 62 -13.60 3.31 16.11
C GLY A 62 -12.26 4.01 16.30
N GLY A 63 -12.07 5.19 15.71
CA GLY A 63 -10.78 5.87 15.61
C GLY A 63 -9.96 5.43 14.41
N SER A 64 -8.72 5.92 14.33
CA SER A 64 -7.77 5.57 13.27
C SER A 64 -7.28 4.12 13.39
N CYS A 65 -7.00 3.49 12.26
CA CYS A 65 -6.41 2.15 12.21
C CYS A 65 -4.94 2.20 12.67
N GLY A 66 -4.61 1.47 13.74
CA GLY A 66 -3.25 1.50 14.30
C GLY A 66 -2.17 0.85 13.43
N ILE A 67 -2.54 -0.05 12.51
CA ILE A 67 -1.60 -0.69 11.57
C ILE A 67 -1.66 -0.06 10.18
N GLY A 68 -2.82 0.43 9.77
CA GLY A 68 -3.07 1.14 8.52
C GLY A 68 -3.07 0.28 7.25
N VAL A 69 -2.41 -0.87 7.22
CA VAL A 69 -2.48 -1.84 6.12
C VAL A 69 -3.41 -3.01 6.46
N GLU A 70 -3.94 -3.68 5.44
CA GLU A 70 -4.84 -4.81 5.64
C GLU A 70 -4.15 -6.00 6.28
N SER A 71 -4.95 -6.83 6.96
CA SER A 71 -4.50 -8.06 7.64
C SER A 71 -3.73 -8.99 6.73
N THR A 72 -2.75 -9.67 7.30
CA THR A 72 -2.11 -10.83 6.69
C THR A 72 -3.14 -11.90 6.37
N VAL A 73 -3.02 -12.52 5.21
CA VAL A 73 -3.84 -13.67 4.80
C VAL A 73 -2.92 -14.86 4.62
N VAL A 74 -3.18 -15.92 5.40
CA VAL A 74 -2.40 -17.15 5.36
C VAL A 74 -3.29 -18.29 4.86
N ASP A 75 -2.83 -19.01 3.87
CA ASP A 75 -3.41 -20.29 3.44
C ASP A 75 -2.82 -21.38 4.33
N THR A 76 -3.69 -22.05 5.08
CA THR A 76 -3.34 -23.14 5.99
C THR A 76 -3.80 -24.50 5.47
N THR A 77 -4.21 -24.60 4.22
CA THR A 77 -4.71 -25.84 3.60
C THR A 77 -3.60 -26.70 3.00
N SER A 78 -2.40 -26.12 2.81
CA SER A 78 -1.21 -26.82 2.37
C SER A 78 -0.35 -27.33 3.55
N ALA A 79 0.57 -28.25 3.28
CA ALA A 79 1.46 -28.81 4.30
C ALA A 79 2.35 -27.75 4.97
N VAL A 80 2.80 -26.77 4.19
CA VAL A 80 3.50 -25.58 4.66
C VAL A 80 2.55 -24.39 4.51
N PRO A 81 2.23 -23.65 5.58
CA PRO A 81 1.40 -22.45 5.47
C PRO A 81 2.00 -21.41 4.53
N MET A 82 1.16 -20.73 3.76
CA MET A 82 1.59 -19.79 2.72
C MET A 82 0.94 -18.42 2.91
N ILE A 83 1.74 -17.36 2.93
CA ILE A 83 1.25 -15.98 2.97
C ILE A 83 0.75 -15.61 1.57
N LEU A 84 -0.58 -15.44 1.44
CA LEU A 84 -1.24 -14.96 0.23
C LEU A 84 -1.28 -13.44 0.15
N ARG A 85 -1.22 -12.75 1.28
CA ARG A 85 -1.15 -11.29 1.37
C ARG A 85 -0.41 -10.90 2.65
N PRO A 86 0.73 -10.21 2.56
CA PRO A 86 1.41 -9.71 3.73
C PRO A 86 0.61 -8.57 4.38
N GLY A 87 0.69 -8.42 5.70
CA GLY A 87 -0.03 -7.43 6.51
C GLY A 87 0.64 -7.21 7.86
N GLY A 88 -0.12 -6.75 8.84
CA GLY A 88 0.40 -6.38 10.17
C GLY A 88 0.99 -7.53 10.97
N ILE A 89 0.57 -8.78 10.73
CA ILE A 89 1.29 -9.95 11.25
C ILE A 89 2.37 -10.31 10.24
N THR A 90 3.63 -10.19 10.64
CA THR A 90 4.76 -10.40 9.75
C THR A 90 5.06 -11.87 9.51
N ARG A 91 5.92 -12.17 8.53
CA ARG A 91 6.37 -13.52 8.28
C ARG A 91 7.09 -14.11 9.48
N GLU A 92 7.96 -13.35 10.09
CA GLU A 92 8.76 -13.74 11.25
C GLU A 92 7.86 -14.11 12.44
N MET A 93 6.83 -13.30 12.72
CA MET A 93 5.83 -13.61 13.76
C MET A 93 5.06 -14.91 13.48
N LEU A 94 4.78 -15.21 12.21
CA LEU A 94 4.12 -16.46 11.83
C LEU A 94 5.08 -17.64 11.97
N GLU A 95 6.34 -17.50 11.60
CA GLU A 95 7.36 -18.54 11.71
C GLU A 95 7.63 -18.93 13.17
N GLU A 96 7.55 -17.99 14.11
CA GLU A 96 7.65 -18.28 15.56
C GLU A 96 6.57 -19.26 16.06
N VAL A 97 5.38 -19.22 15.45
CA VAL A 97 4.24 -20.03 15.90
C VAL A 97 4.04 -21.27 15.04
N LEU A 98 4.24 -21.15 13.73
CA LEU A 98 3.89 -22.19 12.76
C LEU A 98 5.11 -22.96 12.23
N GLY A 99 6.33 -22.51 12.53
CA GLY A 99 7.54 -23.00 11.88
C GLY A 99 7.72 -22.39 10.49
N ALA A 100 8.07 -23.21 9.50
CA ALA A 100 8.29 -22.71 8.13
C ALA A 100 7.00 -22.12 7.53
N VAL A 101 7.12 -20.92 6.93
CA VAL A 101 6.02 -20.23 6.24
C VAL A 101 6.53 -19.77 4.87
N GLU A 102 5.79 -20.11 3.82
CA GLU A 102 6.10 -19.70 2.45
C GLU A 102 5.38 -18.38 2.09
N ILE A 103 5.89 -17.73 1.06
CA ILE A 103 5.26 -16.53 0.46
C ILE A 103 4.75 -16.93 -0.93
N ASP A 104 3.50 -16.58 -1.25
CA ASP A 104 2.93 -16.88 -2.56
C ASP A 104 3.74 -16.16 -3.67
N PRO A 105 4.32 -16.90 -4.64
CA PRO A 105 5.06 -16.32 -5.75
C PRO A 105 4.28 -15.26 -6.56
N ALA A 106 2.95 -15.32 -6.54
CA ALA A 106 2.09 -14.31 -7.16
C ALA A 106 2.27 -12.90 -6.55
N LEU A 107 2.82 -12.78 -5.34
CA LEU A 107 3.12 -11.48 -4.71
C LEU A 107 4.28 -10.75 -5.39
N GLU A 108 5.15 -11.46 -6.06
CA GLU A 108 6.26 -10.90 -6.85
C GLU A 108 5.83 -10.37 -8.23
N GLY A 109 4.56 -10.49 -8.58
CA GLY A 109 4.03 -10.06 -9.88
C GLY A 109 4.43 -10.96 -11.05
N LYS A 110 4.95 -12.16 -10.79
CA LYS A 110 5.38 -13.13 -11.80
C LYS A 110 4.27 -14.15 -12.06
N GLY A 111 3.74 -14.17 -13.29
CA GLY A 111 2.81 -15.21 -13.79
C GLY A 111 1.34 -14.78 -13.84
N ASP A 112 0.57 -15.57 -14.57
CA ASP A 112 -0.89 -15.39 -14.74
C ASP A 112 -1.60 -16.24 -13.66
N PHE A 113 -1.66 -15.71 -12.43
CA PHE A 113 -2.25 -16.41 -11.29
C PHE A 113 -3.68 -15.98 -11.04
N LYS A 114 -4.57 -16.94 -10.83
CA LYS A 114 -5.92 -16.67 -10.34
C LYS A 114 -5.84 -16.17 -8.91
N PRO A 115 -6.33 -14.94 -8.62
CA PRO A 115 -6.24 -14.37 -7.27
C PRO A 115 -6.92 -15.26 -6.23
N LYS A 116 -6.17 -15.69 -5.21
CA LYS A 116 -6.67 -16.52 -4.10
C LYS A 116 -7.13 -15.69 -2.91
N ALA A 117 -6.76 -14.40 -2.85
CA ALA A 117 -7.12 -13.51 -1.74
C ALA A 117 -7.52 -12.11 -2.24
N PRO A 118 -8.30 -11.34 -1.45
CA PRO A 118 -8.61 -9.94 -1.77
C PRO A 118 -7.34 -9.08 -1.84
N GLY A 119 -7.29 -8.15 -2.82
CA GLY A 119 -6.15 -7.26 -3.01
C GLY A 119 -4.99 -7.83 -3.83
N MET A 120 -5.15 -9.03 -4.45
CA MET A 120 -4.14 -9.62 -5.34
C MET A 120 -4.20 -9.09 -6.77
N LYS A 121 -5.22 -8.33 -7.18
CA LYS A 121 -5.32 -7.74 -8.53
C LYS A 121 -4.26 -6.66 -8.76
N TYR A 122 -3.82 -6.50 -10.01
CA TYR A 122 -2.68 -5.66 -10.42
C TYR A 122 -2.81 -4.17 -10.06
N ARG A 123 -3.98 -3.57 -10.09
CA ARG A 123 -4.19 -2.15 -9.76
C ARG A 123 -5.17 -2.03 -8.59
N HIS A 124 -4.62 -1.92 -7.40
CA HIS A 124 -5.34 -1.69 -6.16
C HIS A 124 -4.65 -0.55 -5.42
N TYR A 125 -5.41 0.22 -4.65
CA TYR A 125 -4.90 1.29 -3.80
C TYR A 125 -4.28 2.46 -4.56
N ALA A 126 -4.50 2.56 -5.89
CA ALA A 126 -3.85 3.55 -6.72
C ALA A 126 -4.44 4.95 -6.50
N PRO A 127 -3.59 5.97 -6.29
CA PRO A 127 -3.99 7.35 -6.40
C PRO A 127 -4.39 7.68 -7.86
N GLN A 128 -5.03 8.84 -8.07
CA GLN A 128 -5.41 9.31 -9.40
C GLN A 128 -4.18 9.67 -10.24
N ALA A 129 -3.18 10.27 -9.60
CA ALA A 129 -1.91 10.63 -10.22
C ALA A 129 -1.07 9.39 -10.59
N ALA A 130 -0.26 9.51 -11.64
CA ALA A 130 0.80 8.53 -11.92
C ALA A 130 1.80 8.50 -10.76
N MET A 131 2.15 7.30 -10.30
CA MET A 131 3.06 7.11 -9.17
C MET A 131 4.27 6.28 -9.61
N TYR A 132 5.47 6.74 -9.25
CA TYR A 132 6.74 6.07 -9.49
C TYR A 132 7.38 5.71 -8.14
N LEU A 133 7.70 4.43 -7.97
CA LEU A 133 8.31 3.91 -6.76
C LEU A 133 9.81 3.71 -6.98
N PHE A 134 10.64 4.38 -6.20
CA PHE A 134 12.10 4.30 -6.24
C PHE A 134 12.58 3.24 -5.26
N GLU A 135 13.23 2.18 -5.75
CA GLU A 135 13.75 1.08 -4.93
C GLU A 135 15.28 1.06 -4.91
N GLY A 136 15.86 0.71 -3.76
CA GLY A 136 17.29 0.53 -3.59
C GLY A 136 18.11 1.78 -3.92
N GLU A 137 19.15 1.63 -4.73
CA GLU A 137 20.06 2.72 -5.10
C GLU A 137 19.35 3.85 -5.88
N ALA A 138 18.21 3.58 -6.53
CA ALA A 138 17.48 4.61 -7.27
C ALA A 138 16.92 5.71 -6.36
N ILE A 139 16.74 5.46 -5.06
CA ILE A 139 16.24 6.44 -4.10
C ILE A 139 17.10 7.71 -4.08
N SER A 140 18.43 7.57 -4.22
CA SER A 140 19.35 8.71 -4.28
C SER A 140 19.13 9.65 -5.48
N ASN A 141 18.49 9.15 -6.53
CA ASN A 141 18.16 9.91 -7.73
C ASN A 141 16.76 10.55 -7.68
N MET A 142 15.98 10.28 -6.65
CA MET A 142 14.61 10.78 -6.57
C MET A 142 14.55 12.30 -6.48
N LEU A 143 15.38 12.92 -5.65
CA LEU A 143 15.36 14.36 -5.42
C LEU A 143 15.65 15.21 -6.68
N PRO A 144 16.69 14.95 -7.48
CA PRO A 144 16.89 15.64 -8.76
C PRO A 144 15.69 15.54 -9.69
N ILE A 145 15.07 14.35 -9.78
CA ILE A 145 13.91 14.10 -10.65
C ILE A 145 12.68 14.88 -10.16
N VAL A 146 12.41 14.88 -8.86
CA VAL A 146 11.33 15.67 -8.24
C VAL A 146 11.50 17.15 -8.61
N THR A 147 12.69 17.69 -8.42
CA THR A 147 13.00 19.10 -8.69
C THR A 147 12.84 19.44 -10.18
N ALA A 148 13.36 18.60 -11.07
CA ALA A 148 13.24 18.78 -12.52
C ALA A 148 11.78 18.71 -12.99
N THR A 149 10.98 17.79 -12.41
CA THR A 149 9.55 17.65 -12.73
C THR A 149 8.76 18.89 -12.30
N ALA A 150 8.97 19.34 -11.07
CA ALA A 150 8.31 20.53 -10.54
C ALA A 150 8.68 21.82 -11.31
N ALA A 151 9.91 21.93 -11.79
CA ALA A 151 10.37 23.05 -12.63
C ALA A 151 9.63 23.14 -13.97
N GLN A 152 9.02 22.05 -14.44
CA GLN A 152 8.16 22.03 -15.63
C GLN A 152 6.71 22.47 -15.33
N GLY A 153 6.41 22.91 -14.11
CA GLY A 153 5.06 23.30 -13.69
C GLY A 153 4.15 22.11 -13.35
N ILE A 154 4.68 20.89 -13.25
CA ILE A 154 3.92 19.69 -12.88
C ILE A 154 3.78 19.65 -11.36
N LYS A 155 2.53 19.64 -10.86
CA LYS A 155 2.26 19.53 -9.43
C LYS A 155 2.65 18.14 -8.93
N THR A 156 3.73 18.06 -8.19
CA THR A 156 4.45 16.84 -7.83
C THR A 156 4.25 16.50 -6.36
N GLY A 157 3.80 15.29 -6.06
CA GLY A 157 3.75 14.72 -4.72
C GLY A 157 5.00 13.91 -4.42
N VAL A 158 5.51 14.02 -3.19
CA VAL A 158 6.64 13.20 -2.74
C VAL A 158 6.25 12.47 -1.47
N LEU A 159 6.22 11.15 -1.54
CA LEU A 159 5.97 10.26 -0.41
C LEU A 159 7.32 9.72 0.07
N CYS A 160 7.82 10.22 1.20
CA CYS A 160 9.17 9.90 1.66
C CYS A 160 9.31 9.93 3.18
N SER A 161 10.43 9.37 3.68
CA SER A 161 10.86 9.47 5.05
C SER A 161 11.20 10.92 5.42
N GLU A 162 11.18 11.23 6.71
CA GLU A 162 11.63 12.54 7.21
C GLU A 162 13.07 12.83 6.81
N LYS A 163 13.92 11.79 6.75
CA LYS A 163 15.32 11.89 6.31
C LYS A 163 15.45 12.48 4.90
N ILE A 164 14.55 12.13 3.98
CA ILE A 164 14.55 12.69 2.62
C ILE A 164 13.80 14.01 2.58
N ALA A 165 12.70 14.11 3.30
CA ALA A 165 11.82 15.29 3.29
C ALA A 165 12.56 16.60 3.58
N VAL A 166 13.49 16.59 4.54
CA VAL A 166 14.27 17.78 4.94
C VAL A 166 15.18 18.32 3.83
N HIS A 167 15.46 17.53 2.80
CA HIS A 167 16.29 17.93 1.65
C HIS A 167 15.48 18.40 0.44
N ILE A 168 14.15 18.25 0.49
CA ILE A 168 13.29 18.67 -0.62
C ILE A 168 13.02 20.17 -0.53
N PRO A 169 13.27 20.94 -1.61
CA PRO A 169 13.04 22.37 -1.57
C PRO A 169 11.54 22.68 -1.46
N GLU A 170 11.21 23.67 -0.64
CA GLU A 170 9.84 24.21 -0.57
C GLU A 170 9.55 25.01 -1.84
N THR A 171 8.62 24.51 -2.64
CA THR A 171 8.16 25.18 -3.87
C THR A 171 6.65 24.98 -4.01
N GLU A 172 6.00 25.86 -4.76
CA GLU A 172 4.56 25.80 -5.00
C GLU A 172 4.13 24.49 -5.68
N ASN A 173 5.01 23.91 -6.50
CA ASN A 173 4.72 22.70 -7.28
C ASN A 173 5.14 21.39 -6.59
N ILE A 174 5.70 21.43 -5.37
CA ILE A 174 6.09 20.22 -4.63
C ILE A 174 5.27 20.10 -3.36
N LEU A 175 4.53 19.01 -3.23
CA LEU A 175 3.82 18.61 -2.02
C LEU A 175 4.53 17.43 -1.36
N VAL A 176 5.21 17.68 -0.25
CA VAL A 176 5.89 16.64 0.52
C VAL A 176 4.93 16.02 1.53
N SER A 177 4.83 14.70 1.52
CA SER A 177 4.10 13.90 2.49
C SER A 177 5.07 12.95 3.18
N SER A 178 5.60 13.37 4.34
CA SER A 178 6.49 12.53 5.13
C SER A 178 5.68 11.59 6.03
N TRP A 179 6.10 10.32 6.06
CA TRP A 179 5.53 9.35 7.00
C TRP A 179 6.22 9.37 8.39
N GLY A 180 7.35 10.05 8.54
CA GLY A 180 8.17 10.05 9.77
C GLY A 180 9.44 9.24 9.60
N GLN A 181 9.84 8.51 10.65
CA GLN A 181 11.18 7.89 10.74
C GLN A 181 11.14 6.35 10.67
N ASP A 182 10.01 5.72 10.99
CA ASP A 182 9.88 4.28 11.14
C ASP A 182 8.82 3.68 10.19
N ILE A 183 8.91 2.36 10.02
CA ILE A 183 8.05 1.59 9.11
C ILE A 183 6.60 1.51 9.63
N GLU A 184 6.42 1.54 10.94
CA GLU A 184 5.12 1.51 11.60
C GLU A 184 4.33 2.78 11.26
N SER A 185 4.97 3.93 11.33
CA SER A 185 4.39 5.22 10.92
C SER A 185 4.04 5.24 9.43
N LEU A 186 4.87 4.66 8.57
CA LEU A 186 4.55 4.52 7.15
C LEU A 186 3.34 3.61 6.95
N ALA A 187 3.30 2.45 7.60
CA ALA A 187 2.20 1.50 7.47
C ALA A 187 0.88 2.13 7.91
N GLU A 188 0.88 2.86 9.04
CA GLU A 188 -0.30 3.54 9.57
C GLU A 188 -0.82 4.63 8.63
N LYS A 189 0.09 5.44 8.07
CA LYS A 189 -0.25 6.65 7.30
C LYS A 189 -0.37 6.43 5.79
N LEU A 190 0.12 5.32 5.24
CA LEU A 190 0.27 5.11 3.80
C LEU A 190 -0.98 5.52 2.99
N TYR A 191 -2.13 5.00 3.35
CA TYR A 191 -3.36 5.28 2.59
C TYR A 191 -3.89 6.70 2.80
N SER A 192 -3.76 7.25 4.00
CA SER A 192 -4.15 8.64 4.27
C SER A 192 -3.29 9.62 3.48
N LEU A 193 -1.98 9.37 3.36
CA LEU A 193 -1.05 10.19 2.57
C LEU A 193 -1.36 10.09 1.07
N LEU A 194 -1.63 8.88 0.54
CA LEU A 194 -2.04 8.71 -0.86
C LEU A 194 -3.36 9.42 -1.17
N ARG A 195 -4.36 9.35 -0.27
CA ARG A 195 -5.60 10.11 -0.39
C ARG A 195 -5.38 11.61 -0.30
N GLY A 196 -4.40 12.06 0.48
CA GLY A 196 -3.98 13.45 0.58
C GLY A 196 -3.53 14.03 -0.76
N PHE A 197 -2.76 13.28 -1.54
CA PHE A 197 -2.36 13.68 -2.89
C PHE A 197 -3.54 13.86 -3.84
N ASP A 198 -4.52 12.94 -3.78
CA ASP A 198 -5.74 13.06 -4.58
C ASP A 198 -6.54 14.33 -4.23
N LYS A 199 -6.70 14.64 -2.92
CA LYS A 199 -7.39 15.84 -2.45
C LYS A 199 -6.69 17.13 -2.89
N GLN A 200 -5.37 17.09 -3.07
CA GLN A 200 -4.56 18.23 -3.50
C GLN A 200 -4.38 18.31 -5.02
N ASN A 201 -5.01 17.40 -5.80
CA ASN A 201 -4.89 17.34 -7.25
C ASN A 201 -3.43 17.28 -7.74
N VAL A 202 -2.62 16.47 -7.08
CA VAL A 202 -1.26 16.16 -7.52
C VAL A 202 -1.31 15.44 -8.86
N GLN A 203 -0.41 15.76 -9.77
CA GLN A 203 -0.36 15.20 -11.13
C GLN A 203 0.60 14.03 -11.26
N MET A 204 1.65 14.01 -10.45
CA MET A 204 2.67 12.96 -10.42
C MET A 204 3.16 12.72 -9.00
N ILE A 205 3.38 11.47 -8.63
CA ILE A 205 3.86 11.09 -7.30
C ILE A 205 5.16 10.31 -7.44
N PHE A 206 6.16 10.71 -6.65
CA PHE A 206 7.40 9.97 -6.45
C PHE A 206 7.43 9.42 -5.03
N ALA A 207 7.66 8.14 -4.89
CA ALA A 207 7.65 7.46 -3.60
C ALA A 207 8.98 6.78 -3.31
N GLU A 208 9.44 6.93 -2.09
CA GLU A 208 10.59 6.19 -1.55
C GLU A 208 10.18 4.77 -1.20
N GLY A 209 10.91 3.78 -1.70
CA GLY A 209 10.79 2.39 -1.28
C GLY A 209 11.52 2.13 0.04
N VAL A 210 11.11 1.08 0.75
CA VAL A 210 11.68 0.69 2.04
C VAL A 210 12.19 -0.75 2.01
N SER A 211 12.91 -1.21 3.06
CA SER A 211 13.25 -2.63 3.21
C SER A 211 11.99 -3.49 3.27
N GLU A 212 12.10 -4.74 2.79
CA GLU A 212 11.02 -5.73 2.85
C GLU A 212 11.06 -6.57 4.15
N ASP A 213 11.91 -6.23 5.10
CA ASP A 213 11.95 -6.91 6.39
C ASP A 213 10.71 -6.59 7.23
N GLY A 214 10.20 -7.57 7.95
CA GLY A 214 9.08 -7.41 8.86
C GLY A 214 7.84 -6.79 8.19
N LEU A 215 7.36 -5.67 8.74
CA LEU A 215 6.20 -4.93 8.23
C LEU A 215 6.47 -4.31 6.84
N GLY A 216 7.74 -4.11 6.48
CA GLY A 216 8.13 -3.55 5.19
C GLY A 216 7.66 -4.37 4.00
N LEU A 217 7.57 -5.69 4.12
CA LEU A 217 7.00 -6.57 3.08
C LEU A 217 5.55 -6.18 2.75
N ALA A 218 4.75 -5.89 3.77
CA ALA A 218 3.37 -5.47 3.59
C ALA A 218 3.28 -4.09 2.93
N VAL A 219 4.07 -3.14 3.41
CA VAL A 219 4.13 -1.77 2.87
C VAL A 219 4.57 -1.77 1.42
N MET A 220 5.67 -2.45 1.09
CA MET A 220 6.18 -2.53 -0.29
C MET A 220 5.18 -3.18 -1.24
N ASN A 221 4.48 -4.23 -0.80
CA ASN A 221 3.40 -4.82 -1.59
C ASN A 221 2.31 -3.80 -1.95
N ARG A 222 1.95 -2.88 -1.03
CA ARG A 222 0.96 -1.80 -1.27
C ARG A 222 1.52 -0.70 -2.16
N LEU A 223 2.74 -0.26 -1.92
CA LEU A 223 3.42 0.76 -2.73
C LEU A 223 3.57 0.32 -4.18
N ARG A 224 4.03 -0.92 -4.41
CA ARG A 224 4.15 -1.49 -5.78
C ARG A 224 2.81 -1.52 -6.50
N LYS A 225 1.73 -1.92 -5.82
CA LYS A 225 0.38 -1.93 -6.39
C LYS A 225 -0.17 -0.53 -6.62
N ALA A 226 0.04 0.41 -5.70
CA ALA A 226 -0.34 1.81 -5.85
C ALA A 226 0.36 2.45 -7.05
N ALA A 227 1.65 2.15 -7.23
CA ALA A 227 2.42 2.59 -8.38
C ALA A 227 2.08 1.85 -9.69
N GLY A 228 1.19 0.84 -9.67
CA GLY A 228 0.92 0.01 -10.84
C GLY A 228 2.18 -0.68 -11.36
N TYR A 229 3.10 -1.01 -10.46
CA TYR A 229 4.43 -1.59 -10.75
C TYR A 229 5.34 -0.68 -11.58
N GLN A 230 5.11 0.63 -11.61
CA GLN A 230 6.05 1.60 -12.13
C GLN A 230 7.20 1.78 -11.11
N ILE A 231 8.15 0.85 -11.15
CA ILE A 231 9.27 0.77 -10.22
C ILE A 231 10.51 1.28 -10.92
N VAL A 232 11.20 2.22 -10.28
CA VAL A 232 12.48 2.79 -10.73
C VAL A 232 13.61 2.12 -9.95
N THR A 233 14.55 1.53 -10.67
CA THR A 233 15.75 0.88 -10.13
C THR A 233 17.00 1.34 -10.84
N VAL A 234 18.18 1.04 -10.32
CA VAL A 234 19.46 1.24 -11.00
C VAL A 234 19.95 -0.09 -11.54
N VAL A 235 20.26 -0.13 -12.84
CA VAL A 235 20.91 -1.29 -13.49
C VAL A 235 22.13 -0.78 -14.24
N ASN A 236 23.31 -1.30 -13.94
CA ASN A 236 24.59 -0.88 -14.52
C ASN A 236 24.82 0.64 -14.45
N GLY A 237 24.46 1.26 -13.33
CA GLY A 237 24.61 2.69 -13.11
C GLY A 237 23.57 3.59 -13.80
N SER A 238 22.60 3.02 -14.50
CA SER A 238 21.53 3.76 -15.19
C SER A 238 20.16 3.51 -14.56
N LEU A 239 19.32 4.55 -14.51
CA LEU A 239 17.94 4.43 -14.06
C LEU A 239 17.11 3.66 -15.09
N CYS A 240 16.44 2.61 -14.63
CA CYS A 240 15.61 1.74 -15.45
C CYS A 240 14.24 1.52 -14.80
N SER A 241 13.23 1.32 -15.63
CA SER A 241 11.96 0.78 -15.17
C SER A 241 12.05 -0.73 -15.03
N LYS A 242 11.70 -1.27 -13.86
CA LYS A 242 11.64 -2.72 -13.62
C LYS A 242 10.56 -3.42 -14.45
N SER A 243 9.53 -2.69 -14.89
CA SER A 243 8.45 -3.22 -15.74
C SER A 243 8.79 -3.23 -17.23
N GLY A 244 9.97 -2.74 -17.63
CA GLY A 244 10.33 -2.54 -19.04
C GLY A 244 9.63 -1.34 -19.70
N THR A 245 8.81 -0.60 -18.98
CA THR A 245 8.22 0.65 -19.46
C THR A 245 9.29 1.73 -19.51
N LEU A 246 9.35 2.48 -20.59
CA LEU A 246 10.28 3.60 -20.69
C LEU A 246 9.97 4.63 -19.59
N LEU A 247 11.02 5.03 -18.86
CA LEU A 247 10.90 6.17 -17.96
C LEU A 247 10.65 7.43 -18.79
N PRO A 248 9.84 8.38 -18.31
CA PRO A 248 9.67 9.66 -18.98
C PRO A 248 11.03 10.32 -19.25
N GLU A 249 11.18 10.97 -20.43
CA GLU A 249 12.48 11.55 -20.83
C GLU A 249 13.08 12.51 -19.80
N PHE A 250 12.26 13.21 -19.02
CA PHE A 250 12.70 14.11 -17.96
C PHE A 250 13.34 13.40 -16.77
N MET A 251 13.10 12.09 -16.60
CA MET A 251 13.75 11.27 -15.57
C MET A 251 15.12 10.74 -16.00
N LEU A 252 15.43 10.83 -17.30
CA LEU A 252 16.65 10.28 -17.89
C LEU A 252 17.74 11.34 -18.14
N LYS A 253 17.42 12.61 -17.96
CA LYS A 253 18.31 13.78 -18.13
C LYS A 253 18.79 14.30 -16.78
#